data_4a0728dab46d5f497f972f5f8735d7e2
#
_entry.id   4a0728dab46d5f497f972f5f8735d7e2
#
_cell.length_a   1.000
_cell.length_b   1.000
_cell.length_c   1.000
_cell.angle_alpha   90.00
_cell.angle_beta   90.00
_cell.angle_gamma   90.00
#
_symmetry.space_group_name_H-M   'P 1'
#
loop_
_entity.id
_entity.type
_entity.pdbx_description
1 polymer ?
#
loop_
_entity_poly.entity_id
_entity_poly.type
_entity_poly.pdbx_seq_one_letter_code
_entity_poly.pdbx_strand_id
1 'polypeptide(L)'
;MGDYELVHIDGIPACELSFCVNFPDGFRLRGFVDAVLKHKISGEVVVLECKTTGSATVNPATYKNSSQAIGYSIVLDHIFPELSSYKVIYLIYQTSSKEYVTFPFTKTFLQRALWIRELLLDIEIIKMYEEAEVYPMRGENCFDFFRECSFYQTCTLSTEYQTKPCTPEEEDKTLYQITLSFEDLLDTQLRKLGE
;
A
#
# COMPACT_ATOMS: atom_id res chain seq x y z
N MET A 1 -1.61 -23.96 -0.47
CA MET A 1 -2.47 -23.11 0.42
C MET A 1 -3.04 -23.87 1.61
N GLY A 2 -3.16 -25.21 1.59
CA GLY A 2 -3.74 -26.00 2.70
C GLY A 2 -3.05 -25.87 4.07
N ASP A 3 -1.79 -25.42 4.08
CA ASP A 3 -1.00 -25.29 5.30
C ASP A 3 -1.10 -23.90 5.95
N TYR A 4 -1.84 -23.00 5.35
CA TYR A 4 -2.10 -21.66 5.86
C TYR A 4 -3.54 -21.52 6.34
N GLU A 5 -3.72 -20.65 7.32
CA GLU A 5 -5.03 -20.20 7.81
C GLU A 5 -5.07 -18.67 7.77
N LEU A 6 -6.28 -18.12 7.64
CA LEU A 6 -6.50 -16.68 7.66
C LEU A 6 -6.31 -16.16 9.10
N VAL A 7 -5.53 -15.10 9.25
CA VAL A 7 -5.39 -14.41 10.53
C VAL A 7 -6.71 -13.71 10.89
N HIS A 8 -7.03 -13.66 12.18
CA HIS A 8 -8.15 -12.87 12.70
C HIS A 8 -7.60 -11.79 13.64
N ILE A 9 -8.05 -10.56 13.43
CA ILE A 9 -7.70 -9.40 14.24
C ILE A 9 -9.01 -8.95 14.93
N ASP A 10 -9.05 -8.99 16.26
CA ASP A 10 -10.25 -8.71 17.05
C ASP A 10 -11.48 -9.54 16.60
N GLY A 11 -11.24 -10.79 16.18
CA GLY A 11 -12.28 -11.70 15.71
C GLY A 11 -12.70 -11.49 14.26
N ILE A 12 -12.17 -10.50 13.57
CA ILE A 12 -12.47 -10.19 12.16
C ILE A 12 -11.39 -10.83 11.28
N PRO A 13 -11.75 -11.57 10.22
CA PRO A 13 -10.77 -12.15 9.31
C PRO A 13 -9.98 -11.04 8.59
N ALA A 14 -8.65 -11.18 8.55
CA ALA A 14 -7.75 -10.26 7.86
C ALA A 14 -7.75 -10.54 6.33
N CYS A 15 -8.90 -10.36 5.72
CA CYS A 15 -9.14 -10.41 4.27
C CYS A 15 -9.71 -9.06 3.86
N GLU A 16 -9.13 -8.42 2.83
CA GLU A 16 -9.40 -7.01 2.50
C GLU A 16 -9.20 -6.12 3.76
N LEU A 17 -8.15 -6.42 4.50
CA LEU A 17 -7.85 -5.76 5.77
C LEU A 17 -7.62 -4.27 5.54
N SER A 18 -8.60 -3.45 5.91
CA SER A 18 -8.55 -2.00 5.74
C SER A 18 -7.73 -1.33 6.84
N PHE A 19 -6.88 -0.38 6.46
CA PHE A 19 -6.10 0.39 7.42
C PHE A 19 -6.08 1.88 7.08
N CYS A 20 -5.86 2.70 8.10
CA CYS A 20 -5.63 4.13 8.00
C CYS A 20 -4.50 4.53 8.96
N VAL A 21 -3.47 5.18 8.43
CA VAL A 21 -2.42 5.83 9.21
C VAL A 21 -2.65 7.34 9.13
N ASN A 22 -2.86 7.97 10.27
CA ASN A 22 -3.07 9.41 10.37
C ASN A 22 -1.74 10.11 10.65
N PHE A 23 -1.41 11.13 9.86
CA PHE A 23 -0.25 11.99 10.04
C PHE A 23 -0.65 13.28 10.78
N PRO A 24 0.30 13.91 11.53
CA PRO A 24 0.01 15.10 12.33
C PRO A 24 -0.55 16.28 11.55
N ASP A 25 -0.18 16.38 10.27
CA ASP A 25 -0.56 17.47 9.35
C ASP A 25 -1.83 17.19 8.53
N GLY A 26 -2.58 16.15 8.92
CA GLY A 26 -3.85 15.80 8.30
C GLY A 26 -3.74 14.86 7.10
N PHE A 27 -2.55 14.50 6.65
CA PHE A 27 -2.39 13.43 5.66
C PHE A 27 -2.88 12.09 6.23
N ARG A 28 -3.41 11.26 5.34
CA ARG A 28 -3.87 9.91 5.68
C ARG A 28 -3.38 8.92 4.63
N LEU A 29 -2.58 7.94 5.08
CA LEU A 29 -2.25 6.78 4.26
C LEU A 29 -3.32 5.71 4.51
N ARG A 30 -4.03 5.33 3.46
CA ARG A 30 -5.08 4.33 3.50
C ARG A 30 -4.78 3.17 2.55
N GLY A 31 -5.22 1.98 2.90
CA GLY A 31 -5.07 0.84 2.02
C GLY A 31 -5.83 -0.38 2.50
N PHE A 32 -5.78 -1.40 1.66
CA PHE A 32 -6.40 -2.70 1.88
C PHE A 32 -5.36 -3.78 1.62
N VAL A 33 -5.15 -4.66 2.58
CA VAL A 33 -4.29 -5.84 2.43
C VAL A 33 -5.16 -7.00 1.98
N ASP A 34 -4.89 -7.60 0.83
CA ASP A 34 -5.76 -8.64 0.27
C ASP A 34 -6.00 -9.79 1.27
N ALA A 35 -4.94 -10.32 1.87
CA ALA A 35 -5.07 -11.24 3.00
C ALA A 35 -3.80 -11.33 3.85
N VAL A 36 -3.97 -11.57 5.14
CA VAL A 36 -2.90 -11.94 6.07
C VAL A 36 -3.11 -13.39 6.49
N LEU A 37 -2.11 -14.21 6.23
CA LEU A 37 -2.15 -15.64 6.48
C LEU A 37 -1.10 -16.03 7.52
N LYS A 38 -1.40 -17.09 8.29
CA LYS A 38 -0.47 -17.71 9.22
C LYS A 38 -0.28 -19.17 8.85
N HIS A 39 0.97 -19.60 8.78
CA HIS A 39 1.28 -21.00 8.53
C HIS A 39 0.99 -21.84 9.78
N LYS A 40 0.17 -22.89 9.66
CA LYS A 40 -0.38 -23.66 10.77
C LYS A 40 0.66 -24.35 11.65
N ILE A 41 1.81 -24.72 11.07
CA ILE A 41 2.85 -25.45 11.79
C ILE A 41 3.92 -24.50 12.32
N SER A 42 4.48 -23.63 11.46
CA SER A 42 5.60 -22.76 11.86
C SER A 42 5.16 -21.47 12.55
N GLY A 43 3.89 -21.08 12.42
CA GLY A 43 3.40 -19.79 12.90
C GLY A 43 3.84 -18.60 12.05
N GLU A 44 4.56 -18.83 10.94
CA GLU A 44 5.02 -17.76 10.04
C GLU A 44 3.83 -16.95 9.51
N VAL A 45 3.89 -15.62 9.68
CA VAL A 45 2.88 -14.70 9.15
C VAL A 45 3.32 -14.26 7.74
N VAL A 46 2.40 -14.32 6.80
CA VAL A 46 2.63 -13.94 5.40
C VAL A 46 1.52 -12.99 4.92
N VAL A 47 1.89 -12.03 4.09
CA VAL A 47 0.95 -11.23 3.32
C VAL A 47 0.69 -11.94 2.01
N LEU A 48 -0.56 -12.17 1.67
CA LEU A 48 -0.97 -12.62 0.35
C LEU A 48 -1.40 -11.41 -0.47
N GLU A 49 -0.81 -11.22 -1.62
CA GLU A 49 -1.15 -10.16 -2.58
C GLU A 49 -1.58 -10.79 -3.89
N CYS A 50 -2.83 -10.57 -4.29
CA CYS A 50 -3.44 -11.15 -5.48
C CYS A 50 -3.35 -10.19 -6.66
N LYS A 51 -2.88 -10.67 -7.79
CA LYS A 51 -2.81 -9.89 -9.03
C LYS A 51 -3.39 -10.68 -10.20
N THR A 52 -3.94 -9.95 -11.16
CA THR A 52 -4.42 -10.50 -12.43
C THR A 52 -3.66 -9.87 -13.58
N THR A 53 -3.26 -10.66 -14.56
CA THR A 53 -2.57 -10.16 -15.75
C THR A 53 -3.04 -10.88 -17.00
N GLY A 54 -3.10 -10.16 -18.13
CA GLY A 54 -3.30 -10.73 -19.46
C GLY A 54 -2.00 -11.26 -20.10
N SER A 55 -0.84 -10.97 -19.52
CA SER A 55 0.45 -11.40 -20.07
C SER A 55 0.64 -12.91 -19.92
N ALA A 56 1.19 -13.52 -20.95
CA ALA A 56 1.59 -14.93 -20.92
C ALA A 56 2.85 -15.17 -20.10
N THR A 57 3.63 -14.12 -19.83
CA THR A 57 4.84 -14.19 -19.02
C THR A 57 4.78 -13.19 -17.89
N VAL A 58 5.25 -13.59 -16.70
CA VAL A 58 5.31 -12.75 -15.51
C VAL A 58 6.76 -12.63 -15.07
N ASN A 59 7.27 -11.39 -15.01
CA ASN A 59 8.61 -11.13 -14.50
C ASN A 59 8.57 -10.93 -12.98
N PRO A 60 9.18 -11.80 -12.16
CA PRO A 60 9.21 -11.64 -10.70
C PRO A 60 9.82 -10.32 -10.23
N ALA A 61 10.77 -9.75 -11.01
CA ALA A 61 11.44 -8.50 -10.65
C ALA A 61 10.46 -7.32 -10.51
N THR A 62 9.34 -7.33 -11.24
CA THR A 62 8.28 -6.33 -11.14
C THR A 62 7.69 -6.24 -9.73
N TYR A 63 7.65 -7.37 -9.00
CA TYR A 63 7.00 -7.46 -7.69
C TYR A 63 7.98 -7.41 -6.52
N LYS A 64 9.26 -7.70 -6.77
CA LYS A 64 10.29 -7.80 -5.72
C LYS A 64 10.38 -6.53 -4.88
N ASN A 65 10.37 -5.36 -5.51
CA ASN A 65 10.50 -4.05 -4.87
C ASN A 65 9.19 -3.26 -4.87
N SER A 66 8.04 -3.94 -4.96
CA SER A 66 6.74 -3.28 -4.92
C SER A 66 6.57 -2.50 -3.62
N SER A 67 6.32 -1.20 -3.76
CA SER A 67 6.05 -0.26 -2.67
C SER A 67 4.81 -0.67 -1.88
N GLN A 68 3.75 -1.10 -2.55
CA GLN A 68 2.50 -1.55 -1.93
C GLN A 68 2.73 -2.63 -0.87
N ALA A 69 3.45 -3.70 -1.22
CA ALA A 69 3.68 -4.81 -0.30
C ALA A 69 4.62 -4.45 0.86
N ILE A 70 5.54 -3.49 0.65
CA ILE A 70 6.37 -2.97 1.74
C ILE A 70 5.50 -2.17 2.70
N GLY A 71 4.63 -1.28 2.22
CA GLY A 71 3.69 -0.51 3.04
C GLY A 71 2.79 -1.41 3.89
N TYR A 72 2.25 -2.48 3.33
CA TYR A 72 1.45 -3.45 4.08
C TYR A 72 2.23 -4.09 5.23
N SER A 73 3.49 -4.46 5.00
CA SER A 73 4.33 -5.05 6.05
C SER A 73 4.60 -4.09 7.21
N ILE A 74 4.61 -2.78 6.95
CA ILE A 74 4.80 -1.76 7.99
C ILE A 74 3.58 -1.66 8.89
N VAL A 75 2.37 -1.64 8.31
CA VAL A 75 1.13 -1.64 9.08
C VAL A 75 1.02 -2.90 9.94
N LEU A 76 1.43 -4.04 9.40
CA LEU A 76 1.41 -5.30 10.15
C LEU A 76 2.44 -5.34 11.30
N ASP A 77 3.49 -4.54 11.26
CA ASP A 77 4.42 -4.40 12.38
C ASP A 77 3.73 -3.92 13.67
N HIS A 78 2.67 -3.11 13.55
CA HIS A 78 1.87 -2.68 14.69
C HIS A 78 1.07 -3.84 15.29
N ILE A 79 0.63 -4.78 14.47
CA ILE A 79 -0.18 -5.94 14.89
C ILE A 79 0.72 -7.08 15.41
N PHE A 80 1.88 -7.24 14.78
CA PHE A 80 2.85 -8.30 15.08
C PHE A 80 4.22 -7.70 15.39
N PRO A 81 4.36 -6.98 16.52
CA PRO A 81 5.61 -6.25 16.84
C PRO A 81 6.82 -7.17 17.04
N GLU A 82 6.59 -8.46 17.29
CA GLU A 82 7.64 -9.46 17.46
C GLU A 82 8.33 -9.88 16.15
N LEU A 83 7.75 -9.56 14.99
CA LEU A 83 8.30 -9.99 13.69
C LEU A 83 9.30 -8.97 13.15
N SER A 84 10.48 -9.42 12.77
CA SER A 84 11.53 -8.59 12.17
C SER A 84 11.46 -8.50 10.63
N SER A 85 10.70 -9.40 10.02
CA SER A 85 10.51 -9.43 8.56
C SER A 85 9.18 -10.09 8.21
N TYR A 86 8.69 -9.80 7.01
CA TYR A 86 7.48 -10.41 6.47
C TYR A 86 7.75 -11.04 5.13
N LYS A 87 7.22 -12.24 4.95
CA LYS A 87 7.10 -12.84 3.63
C LYS A 87 5.84 -12.30 2.97
N VAL A 88 5.98 -11.81 1.74
CA VAL A 88 4.87 -11.45 0.86
C VAL A 88 4.79 -12.48 -0.24
N ILE A 89 3.64 -13.09 -0.42
CA ILE A 89 3.37 -14.05 -1.50
C ILE A 89 2.49 -13.35 -2.53
N TYR A 90 3.04 -13.08 -3.71
CA TYR A 90 2.23 -12.67 -4.85
C TYR A 90 1.59 -13.88 -5.47
N LEU A 91 0.26 -13.91 -5.52
CA LEU A 91 -0.53 -14.89 -6.24
C LEU A 91 -1.07 -14.23 -7.51
N ILE A 92 -0.54 -14.61 -8.65
CA ILE A 92 -0.82 -13.96 -9.92
C ILE A 92 -1.64 -14.89 -10.81
N TYR A 93 -2.85 -14.48 -11.13
CA TYR A 93 -3.68 -15.16 -12.09
C TYR A 93 -3.40 -14.66 -13.51
N GLN A 94 -2.96 -15.55 -14.40
CA GLN A 94 -2.76 -15.28 -15.81
C GLN A 94 -4.01 -15.62 -16.59
N THR A 95 -4.73 -14.62 -17.09
CA THR A 95 -6.00 -14.84 -17.79
C THR A 95 -5.81 -15.50 -19.15
N SER A 96 -4.63 -15.34 -19.77
CA SER A 96 -4.29 -15.96 -21.07
C SER A 96 -4.10 -17.46 -20.97
N SER A 97 -3.38 -17.95 -19.98
CA SER A 97 -3.11 -19.38 -19.74
C SER A 97 -4.11 -20.04 -18.79
N LYS A 98 -4.88 -19.23 -18.03
CA LYS A 98 -5.75 -19.66 -16.92
C LYS A 98 -4.99 -20.37 -15.80
N GLU A 99 -3.75 -19.97 -15.57
CA GLU A 99 -2.86 -20.53 -14.57
C GLU A 99 -2.55 -19.53 -13.47
N TYR A 100 -2.10 -20.06 -12.33
CA TYR A 100 -1.61 -19.26 -11.21
C TYR A 100 -0.09 -19.41 -11.10
N VAL A 101 0.56 -18.26 -10.87
CA VAL A 101 2.00 -18.21 -10.57
C VAL A 101 2.18 -17.55 -9.20
N THR A 102 3.11 -18.05 -8.40
CA THR A 102 3.38 -17.50 -7.08
C THR A 102 4.83 -17.07 -6.95
N PHE A 103 5.05 -15.90 -6.35
CA PHE A 103 6.39 -15.38 -6.04
C PHE A 103 6.46 -14.96 -4.59
N PRO A 104 7.23 -15.68 -3.75
CA PRO A 104 7.49 -15.26 -2.37
C PRO A 104 8.67 -14.28 -2.31
N PHE A 105 8.51 -13.18 -1.58
CA PHE A 105 9.57 -12.23 -1.27
C PHE A 105 9.56 -11.89 0.21
N THR A 106 10.73 -11.79 0.82
CA THR A 106 10.88 -11.30 2.19
C THR A 106 11.08 -9.79 2.17
N LYS A 107 10.33 -9.07 3.00
CA LYS A 107 10.47 -7.63 3.23
C LYS A 107 11.22 -7.43 4.54
N THR A 108 12.47 -6.96 4.45
CA THR A 108 13.35 -6.75 5.60
C THR A 108 13.04 -5.44 6.30
N PHE A 109 13.46 -5.33 7.57
CA PHE A 109 13.34 -4.11 8.33
C PHE A 109 13.96 -2.89 7.60
N LEU A 110 15.14 -3.05 7.00
CA LEU A 110 15.80 -1.96 6.26
C LEU A 110 14.95 -1.46 5.08
N GLN A 111 14.35 -2.37 4.30
CA GLN A 111 13.47 -1.97 3.19
C GLN A 111 12.26 -1.18 3.68
N ARG A 112 11.70 -1.57 4.83
CA ARG A 112 10.55 -0.88 5.43
C ARG A 112 10.93 0.50 5.97
N ALA A 113 12.08 0.62 6.64
CA ALA A 113 12.59 1.91 7.11
C ALA A 113 12.86 2.90 5.96
N LEU A 114 13.44 2.42 4.85
CA LEU A 114 13.63 3.23 3.64
C LEU A 114 12.31 3.66 3.04
N TRP A 115 11.33 2.79 2.98
CA TRP A 115 10.00 3.11 2.45
C TRP A 115 9.29 4.20 3.27
N ILE A 116 9.38 4.16 4.60
CA ILE A 116 8.85 5.23 5.46
C ILE A 116 9.51 6.57 5.12
N ARG A 117 10.82 6.57 4.93
CA ARG A 117 11.55 7.78 4.55
C ARG A 117 11.11 8.31 3.19
N GLU A 118 10.92 7.44 2.21
CA GLU A 118 10.41 7.80 0.88
C GLU A 118 9.00 8.38 0.98
N LEU A 119 8.11 7.75 1.76
CA LEU A 119 6.75 8.25 1.99
C LEU A 119 6.74 9.67 2.57
N LEU A 120 7.59 9.94 3.56
CA LEU A 120 7.70 11.28 4.15
C LEU A 120 8.18 12.32 3.13
N LEU A 121 9.15 11.96 2.27
CA LEU A 121 9.61 12.84 1.20
C LEU A 121 8.50 13.10 0.17
N ASP A 122 7.71 12.08 -0.18
CA ASP A 122 6.59 12.24 -1.11
C ASP A 122 5.53 13.19 -0.54
N ILE A 123 5.23 13.09 0.77
CA ILE A 123 4.31 14.00 1.47
C ILE A 123 4.84 15.45 1.40
N GLU A 124 6.13 15.68 1.68
CA GLU A 124 6.73 17.02 1.60
C GLU A 124 6.68 17.58 0.15
N ILE A 125 6.90 16.74 -0.85
CA ILE A 125 6.78 17.15 -2.27
C ILE A 125 5.34 17.56 -2.60
N ILE A 126 4.35 16.81 -2.12
CA ILE A 126 2.93 17.13 -2.31
C ILE A 126 2.59 18.49 -1.69
N LYS A 127 3.05 18.75 -0.47
CA LYS A 127 2.86 20.05 0.20
C LYS A 127 3.50 21.20 -0.58
N MET A 128 4.71 20.99 -1.10
CA MET A 128 5.37 22.00 -1.95
C MET A 128 4.56 22.32 -3.20
N TYR A 129 3.95 21.33 -3.84
CA TYR A 129 3.06 21.56 -4.99
C TYR A 129 1.79 22.33 -4.58
N GLU A 130 1.21 21.99 -3.44
CA GLU A 130 0.03 22.68 -2.91
C GLU A 130 0.33 24.14 -2.58
N GLU A 131 1.42 24.42 -1.87
CA GLU A 131 1.86 25.78 -1.52
C GLU A 131 2.20 26.62 -2.76
N ALA A 132 2.80 26.03 -3.76
CA ALA A 132 3.15 26.70 -5.01
C ALA A 132 1.97 26.85 -5.98
N GLU A 133 0.84 26.19 -5.69
CA GLU A 133 -0.32 26.05 -6.60
C GLU A 133 0.09 25.52 -8.00
N VAL A 134 1.15 24.72 -8.07
CA VAL A 134 1.70 24.16 -9.31
C VAL A 134 1.85 22.66 -9.19
N TYR A 135 1.15 21.94 -10.06
CA TYR A 135 1.21 20.47 -10.08
C TYR A 135 1.93 19.97 -11.33
N PRO A 136 2.80 18.94 -11.21
CA PRO A 136 3.54 18.42 -12.36
C PRO A 136 2.61 17.72 -13.35
N MET A 137 2.77 18.04 -14.62
CA MET A 137 2.11 17.31 -15.70
C MET A 137 2.79 15.95 -15.91
N ARG A 138 2.01 14.88 -15.83
CA ARG A 138 2.46 13.51 -16.08
C ARG A 138 1.63 12.91 -17.21
N GLY A 139 1.96 13.31 -18.44
CA GLY A 139 1.21 12.95 -19.64
C GLY A 139 1.02 11.46 -19.87
N GLU A 140 1.98 10.63 -19.44
CA GLU A 140 1.87 9.17 -19.49
C GLU A 140 0.74 8.59 -18.61
N ASN A 141 0.26 9.34 -17.63
CA ASN A 141 -0.84 8.93 -16.75
C ASN A 141 -2.20 9.51 -17.16
N CYS A 142 -2.27 10.25 -18.28
CA CYS A 142 -3.53 10.82 -18.77
C CYS A 142 -4.54 9.77 -19.21
N PHE A 143 -4.06 8.60 -19.64
CA PHE A 143 -4.86 7.45 -20.02
C PHE A 143 -4.28 6.20 -19.37
N ASP A 144 -4.79 5.84 -18.20
CA ASP A 144 -4.39 4.63 -17.51
C ASP A 144 -5.59 3.67 -17.38
N PHE A 145 -5.33 2.37 -17.48
CA PHE A 145 -6.38 1.34 -17.45
C PHE A 145 -7.55 1.59 -18.42
N PHE A 146 -7.25 2.12 -19.62
CA PHE A 146 -8.24 2.45 -20.66
C PHE A 146 -9.25 3.53 -20.22
N ARG A 147 -8.92 4.34 -19.24
CA ARG A 147 -9.74 5.45 -18.76
C ARG A 147 -8.96 6.76 -18.84
N GLU A 148 -9.66 7.81 -19.22
CA GLU A 148 -9.17 9.17 -19.14
C GLU A 148 -9.03 9.59 -17.67
N CYS A 149 -7.94 10.27 -17.34
CA CYS A 149 -7.74 10.84 -16.02
C CYS A 149 -8.88 11.81 -15.70
N SER A 150 -9.44 11.72 -14.49
CA SER A 150 -10.54 12.59 -14.04
C SER A 150 -10.20 14.08 -14.07
N PHE A 151 -8.91 14.41 -14.02
CA PHE A 151 -8.40 15.77 -14.07
C PHE A 151 -7.90 16.19 -15.46
N TYR A 152 -8.06 15.35 -16.48
CA TYR A 152 -7.54 15.62 -17.82
C TYR A 152 -7.97 16.98 -18.37
N GLN A 153 -9.24 17.34 -18.19
CA GLN A 153 -9.82 18.61 -18.65
C GLN A 153 -9.46 19.80 -17.76
N THR A 154 -9.03 19.56 -16.52
CA THR A 154 -8.70 20.59 -15.52
C THR A 154 -7.21 20.68 -15.22
N CYS A 155 -6.42 19.79 -15.82
CA CYS A 155 -4.98 19.79 -15.69
C CYS A 155 -4.39 21.09 -16.24
N THR A 156 -3.21 21.48 -15.75
CA THR A 156 -2.48 22.74 -16.01
C THR A 156 -2.25 23.10 -17.49
N LEU A 157 -2.75 22.31 -18.41
CA LEU A 157 -2.79 22.64 -19.84
C LEU A 157 -3.76 23.79 -20.18
N SER A 158 -4.67 24.13 -19.24
CA SER A 158 -5.62 25.25 -19.43
C SER A 158 -5.73 26.06 -18.15
N THR A 159 -5.29 27.31 -18.18
CA THR A 159 -5.40 28.27 -17.07
C THR A 159 -6.85 28.58 -16.66
N GLU A 160 -7.81 28.27 -17.52
CA GLU A 160 -9.24 28.49 -17.26
C GLU A 160 -9.84 27.54 -16.20
N TYR A 161 -9.15 26.41 -15.94
CA TYR A 161 -9.67 25.36 -15.06
C TYR A 161 -8.97 25.30 -13.69
N GLN A 162 -7.91 26.06 -13.47
CA GLN A 162 -7.17 26.07 -12.20
C GLN A 162 -7.98 26.62 -11.03
N THR A 163 -9.14 27.23 -11.28
CA THR A 163 -9.97 27.87 -10.26
C THR A 163 -11.18 27.05 -9.79
N LYS A 164 -11.40 25.85 -10.31
CA LYS A 164 -12.45 24.99 -9.75
C LYS A 164 -11.93 24.36 -8.46
N PRO A 165 -12.49 24.75 -7.29
CA PRO A 165 -12.13 24.04 -6.07
C PRO A 165 -12.49 22.57 -6.26
N CYS A 166 -11.52 21.69 -6.02
CA CYS A 166 -11.81 20.30 -5.79
C CYS A 166 -12.79 20.27 -4.61
N THR A 167 -14.03 19.85 -4.84
CA THR A 167 -14.94 19.61 -3.71
C THR A 167 -14.25 18.54 -2.89
N PRO A 168 -14.02 18.79 -1.58
CA PRO A 168 -13.52 17.73 -0.71
C PRO A 168 -14.44 16.53 -0.90
N GLU A 169 -13.88 15.38 -1.23
CA GLU A 169 -14.65 14.14 -1.15
C GLU A 169 -15.28 14.13 0.23
N GLU A 170 -16.58 13.89 0.31
CA GLU A 170 -17.28 13.73 1.59
C GLU A 170 -16.42 12.77 2.41
N GLU A 171 -16.13 13.15 3.66
CA GLU A 171 -15.30 12.32 4.55
C GLU A 171 -15.82 10.89 4.46
N ASP A 172 -15.02 10.04 3.86
CA ASP A 172 -15.35 8.63 3.76
C ASP A 172 -15.39 8.09 5.19
N LYS A 173 -16.60 7.94 5.71
CA LYS A 173 -16.88 7.41 7.05
C LYS A 173 -16.59 5.90 7.14
N THR A 174 -15.84 5.36 6.19
CA THR A 174 -15.42 3.97 6.20
C THR A 174 -14.66 3.70 7.49
N LEU A 175 -15.20 2.84 8.32
CA LEU A 175 -14.53 2.35 9.53
C LEU A 175 -13.41 1.41 9.09
N TYR A 176 -12.18 1.86 9.28
CA TYR A 176 -11.02 1.03 9.03
C TYR A 176 -10.87 0.00 10.16
N GLN A 177 -10.50 -1.22 9.82
CA GLN A 177 -10.19 -2.27 10.80
C GLN A 177 -9.00 -1.89 11.68
N ILE A 178 -8.02 -1.22 11.09
CA ILE A 178 -6.83 -0.73 11.78
C ILE A 178 -6.75 0.78 11.57
N THR A 179 -6.67 1.53 12.66
CA THR A 179 -6.39 2.97 12.63
C THR A 179 -5.26 3.25 13.61
N LEU A 180 -4.18 3.84 13.11
CA LEU A 180 -3.02 4.22 13.92
C LEU A 180 -2.62 5.66 13.60
N SER A 181 -1.90 6.28 14.55
CA SER A 181 -1.14 7.49 14.27
C SER A 181 0.19 7.14 13.60
N PHE A 182 0.78 8.13 12.95
CA PHE A 182 2.13 7.95 12.40
C PHE A 182 3.18 7.79 13.50
N GLU A 183 2.96 8.41 14.67
CA GLU A 183 3.78 8.26 15.86
C GLU A 183 3.79 6.82 16.37
N ASP A 184 2.63 6.14 16.46
CA ASP A 184 2.54 4.73 16.84
C ASP A 184 3.35 3.83 15.91
N LEU A 185 3.34 4.15 14.61
CA LEU A 185 4.09 3.44 13.60
C LEU A 185 5.60 3.65 13.76
N LEU A 186 6.04 4.90 14.00
CA LEU A 186 7.44 5.23 14.28
C LEU A 186 7.94 4.58 15.56
N ASP A 187 7.17 4.63 16.63
CA ASP A 187 7.54 4.03 17.91
C ASP A 187 7.75 2.52 17.79
N THR A 188 6.95 1.86 16.97
CA THR A 188 7.13 0.43 16.66
C THR A 188 8.45 0.19 15.93
N GLN A 189 8.80 1.04 14.96
CA GLN A 189 10.06 0.92 14.22
C GLN A 189 11.27 1.23 15.08
N LEU A 190 11.20 2.25 15.95
CA LEU A 190 12.28 2.63 16.86
C LEU A 190 12.56 1.56 17.92
N ARG A 191 11.53 0.90 18.45
CA ARG A 191 11.70 -0.25 19.36
C ARG A 191 12.47 -1.38 18.70
N LYS A 192 12.18 -1.70 17.44
CA LYS A 192 12.90 -2.73 16.69
C LYS A 192 14.35 -2.37 16.34
N LEU A 193 14.72 -1.08 16.38
CA LEU A 193 16.12 -0.63 16.20
C LEU A 193 16.95 -0.75 17.48
N GLY A 194 16.29 -0.74 18.64
CA GLY A 194 16.95 -0.82 19.95
C GLY A 194 17.19 -2.26 20.42
N GLU A 195 16.64 -3.26 19.72
CA GLU A 195 16.84 -4.68 19.97
C GLU A 195 17.96 -5.24 19.07
#